data_2ff12e54c403fd71a37236f0c8c8643f
#
_entry.id   2ff12e54c403fd71a37236f0c8c8643f
#
_cell.length_a   1.000
_cell.length_b   1.000
_cell.length_c   1.000
_cell.angle_alpha   90.00
_cell.angle_beta   90.00
_cell.angle_gamma   90.00
#
_symmetry.space_group_name_H-M   'P 1'
#
loop_
_entity.id
_entity.type
_entity.pdbx_description
1 polymer ?
#
loop_
_entity_poly.entity_id
_entity_poly.type
_entity_poly.pdbx_seq_one_letter_code
_entity_poly.pdbx_strand_id
1 'polypeptide(L)'
;MISPNLPLVVIGAGAAGAVVASRLSENEQQSVLLLEAGPDVESFQEPEGIRSSNFLQALQVAERTFEDLYVQRTAQQGSVWYPRGRGIGGSTAVNAMVAMAGMAEDFERWKNRHGCDGWGWSDVGPVFRMLPFATTTVGESDWGIIDSALVEALTTMGISRN
;
A
#
# COMPACT_ATOMS: atom_id res chain seq x y z
N MET A 1 6.91 -0.23 34.32
CA MET A 1 7.93 -1.03 33.62
C MET A 1 7.22 -2.19 32.93
N ILE A 2 7.31 -2.32 31.63
CA ILE A 2 6.77 -3.46 30.88
C ILE A 2 7.66 -4.67 31.24
N SER A 3 7.03 -5.81 31.52
CA SER A 3 7.77 -7.04 31.84
C SER A 3 8.68 -7.39 30.64
N PRO A 4 9.96 -7.72 30.87
CA PRO A 4 10.90 -8.04 29.78
C PRO A 4 10.52 -9.31 28.99
N ASN A 5 9.49 -10.04 29.41
CA ASN A 5 9.04 -11.29 28.81
C ASN A 5 7.73 -11.14 27.99
N LEU A 6 7.18 -9.93 27.86
CA LEU A 6 5.99 -9.73 27.02
C LEU A 6 6.38 -9.48 25.58
N PRO A 7 5.68 -10.09 24.61
CA PRO A 7 5.92 -9.82 23.19
C PRO A 7 5.52 -8.39 22.84
N LEU A 8 6.22 -7.80 21.87
CA LEU A 8 5.71 -6.64 21.15
C LEU A 8 4.56 -7.11 20.25
N VAL A 9 3.40 -6.48 20.40
CA VAL A 9 2.22 -6.84 19.60
C VAL A 9 2.07 -5.87 18.45
N VAL A 10 2.06 -6.41 17.24
CA VAL A 10 1.77 -5.68 16.00
C VAL A 10 0.38 -6.08 15.52
N ILE A 11 -0.51 -5.13 15.33
CA ILE A 11 -1.90 -5.38 14.92
C ILE A 11 -2.06 -5.02 13.45
N GLY A 12 -2.43 -6.01 12.65
CA GLY A 12 -2.63 -5.93 11.22
C GLY A 12 -1.38 -6.30 10.41
N ALA A 13 -1.50 -7.31 9.54
CA ALA A 13 -0.44 -7.76 8.64
C ALA A 13 -0.51 -7.11 7.25
N GLY A 14 -0.97 -5.88 7.17
CA GLY A 14 -0.86 -5.06 5.97
C GLY A 14 0.59 -4.61 5.73
N ALA A 15 0.83 -3.81 4.69
CA ALA A 15 2.17 -3.38 4.28
C ALA A 15 3.02 -2.83 5.43
N ALA A 16 2.46 -1.95 6.27
CA ALA A 16 3.18 -1.35 7.39
C ALA A 16 3.45 -2.36 8.50
N GLY A 17 2.43 -3.13 8.94
CA GLY A 17 2.56 -4.08 10.04
C GLY A 17 3.51 -5.22 9.71
N ALA A 18 3.49 -5.73 8.49
CA ALA A 18 4.42 -6.76 8.03
C ALA A 18 5.89 -6.28 8.11
N VAL A 19 6.17 -5.06 7.65
CA VAL A 19 7.51 -4.46 7.73
C VAL A 19 7.93 -4.24 9.18
N VAL A 20 7.05 -3.68 10.02
CA VAL A 20 7.34 -3.43 11.44
C VAL A 20 7.62 -4.74 12.17
N ALA A 21 6.77 -5.76 11.98
CA ALA A 21 6.95 -7.06 12.61
C ALA A 21 8.27 -7.71 12.17
N SER A 22 8.55 -7.68 10.86
CA SER A 22 9.80 -8.23 10.30
C SER A 22 11.03 -7.54 10.90
N ARG A 23 11.06 -6.20 10.95
CA ARG A 23 12.20 -5.45 11.49
C ARG A 23 12.38 -5.64 12.99
N LEU A 24 11.31 -5.69 13.75
CA LEU A 24 11.38 -5.94 15.19
C LEU A 24 11.87 -7.35 15.52
N SER A 25 11.52 -8.34 14.68
CA SER A 25 11.95 -9.74 14.87
C SER A 25 13.40 -10.02 14.50
N GLU A 26 14.11 -9.09 13.88
CA GLU A 26 15.56 -9.19 13.67
C GLU A 26 16.35 -9.24 14.99
N ASN A 27 15.78 -8.72 16.06
CA ASN A 27 16.33 -8.86 17.39
C ASN A 27 15.84 -10.18 18.04
N GLU A 28 16.67 -11.19 18.06
CA GLU A 28 16.37 -12.51 18.61
C GLU A 28 15.96 -12.49 20.11
N GLN A 29 16.32 -11.45 20.82
CA GLN A 29 15.93 -11.27 22.23
C GLN A 29 14.53 -10.68 22.40
N GLN A 30 13.90 -10.23 21.30
CA GLN A 30 12.59 -9.59 21.30
C GLN A 30 11.54 -10.51 20.70
N SER A 31 10.63 -10.99 21.53
CA SER A 31 9.42 -11.67 21.00
C SER A 31 8.48 -10.70 20.34
N VAL A 32 8.00 -11.03 19.13
CA VAL A 32 7.05 -10.24 18.35
C VAL A 32 5.83 -11.10 18.05
N LEU A 33 4.64 -10.58 18.33
CA LEU A 33 3.36 -11.20 18.01
C LEU A 33 2.64 -10.34 16.96
N LEU A 34 2.46 -10.87 15.75
CA LEU A 34 1.68 -10.25 14.69
C LEU A 34 0.26 -10.82 14.71
N LEU A 35 -0.74 -9.95 14.88
CA LEU A 35 -2.16 -10.30 14.85
C LEU A 35 -2.80 -9.79 13.57
N GLU A 36 -3.49 -10.67 12.86
CA GLU A 36 -4.23 -10.34 11.64
C GLU A 36 -5.68 -10.83 11.74
N ALA A 37 -6.63 -10.03 11.24
CA ALA A 37 -8.06 -10.33 11.32
C ALA A 37 -8.56 -11.25 10.19
N GLY A 38 -7.84 -11.31 9.10
CA GLY A 38 -8.23 -12.07 7.92
C GLY A 38 -7.40 -13.33 7.68
N PRO A 39 -7.56 -13.96 6.53
CA PRO A 39 -6.90 -15.21 6.23
C PRO A 39 -5.39 -15.02 6.04
N ASP A 40 -4.65 -16.05 6.44
CA ASP A 40 -3.25 -16.30 6.11
C ASP A 40 -3.22 -17.28 4.95
N VAL A 41 -2.99 -16.78 3.75
CA VAL A 41 -3.01 -17.57 2.52
C VAL A 41 -1.65 -17.42 1.84
N GLU A 42 -1.04 -18.54 1.49
CA GLU A 42 0.17 -18.55 0.68
C GLU A 42 -0.11 -17.94 -0.70
N SER A 43 0.82 -17.13 -1.22
CA SER A 43 0.61 -16.36 -2.44
C SER A 43 0.22 -17.20 -3.67
N PHE A 44 0.66 -18.47 -3.74
CA PHE A 44 0.29 -19.38 -4.82
C PHE A 44 -1.12 -20.02 -4.64
N GLN A 45 -1.69 -19.91 -3.44
CA GLN A 45 -3.03 -20.38 -3.10
C GLN A 45 -4.08 -19.27 -3.11
N GLU A 46 -3.64 -18.03 -3.32
CA GLU A 46 -4.56 -16.90 -3.41
C GLU A 46 -5.60 -17.12 -4.53
N PRO A 47 -6.86 -16.74 -4.29
CA PRO A 47 -7.90 -16.79 -5.32
C PRO A 47 -7.50 -16.04 -6.60
N GLU A 48 -8.03 -16.49 -7.73
CA GLU A 48 -7.74 -15.90 -9.04
C GLU A 48 -8.01 -14.38 -9.05
N GLY A 49 -9.08 -13.92 -8.39
CA GLY A 49 -9.40 -12.49 -8.28
C GLY A 49 -8.27 -11.67 -7.63
N ILE A 50 -7.57 -12.22 -6.62
CA ILE A 50 -6.43 -11.55 -5.98
C ILE A 50 -5.20 -11.53 -6.91
N ARG A 51 -5.02 -12.58 -7.71
CA ARG A 51 -3.90 -12.73 -8.65
C ARG A 51 -4.12 -12.03 -9.98
N SER A 52 -5.33 -11.51 -10.21
CA SER A 52 -5.72 -10.83 -11.45
C SER A 52 -5.04 -9.47 -11.57
N SER A 53 -4.72 -9.07 -12.81
CA SER A 53 -4.35 -7.69 -13.14
C SER A 53 -5.54 -6.71 -13.07
N ASN A 54 -6.75 -7.21 -12.96
CA ASN A 54 -7.95 -6.40 -12.74
C ASN A 54 -8.29 -6.33 -11.24
N PHE A 55 -7.88 -5.26 -10.58
CA PHE A 55 -8.10 -5.08 -9.14
C PHE A 55 -9.58 -5.09 -8.71
N LEU A 56 -10.52 -4.81 -9.62
CA LEU A 56 -11.95 -4.89 -9.31
C LEU A 56 -12.38 -6.33 -8.99
N GLN A 57 -11.70 -7.33 -9.52
CA GLN A 57 -11.91 -8.73 -9.16
C GLN A 57 -11.40 -9.02 -7.73
N ALA A 58 -10.28 -8.43 -7.35
CA ALA A 58 -9.75 -8.58 -6.00
C ALA A 58 -10.71 -8.04 -4.93
N LEU A 59 -11.39 -6.92 -5.21
CA LEU A 59 -12.39 -6.34 -4.30
C LEU A 59 -13.64 -7.23 -4.11
N GLN A 60 -13.88 -8.19 -5.00
CA GLN A 60 -15.03 -9.10 -4.94
C GLN A 60 -14.70 -10.43 -4.25
N VAL A 61 -13.44 -10.64 -3.89
CA VAL A 61 -13.05 -11.87 -3.17
C VAL A 61 -13.53 -11.77 -1.72
N ALA A 62 -14.48 -12.62 -1.38
CA ALA A 62 -14.98 -12.72 -0.01
C ALA A 62 -13.81 -12.99 0.96
N GLU A 63 -13.92 -12.50 2.19
CA GLU A 63 -12.92 -12.62 3.25
C GLU A 63 -11.62 -11.81 3.03
N ARG A 64 -11.35 -11.29 1.82
CA ARG A 64 -10.17 -10.45 1.55
C ARG A 64 -10.43 -8.95 1.69
N THR A 65 -11.67 -8.56 1.97
CA THR A 65 -12.09 -7.18 2.28
C THR A 65 -12.96 -7.15 3.54
N PHE A 66 -13.02 -5.98 4.19
CA PHE A 66 -14.00 -5.70 5.24
C PHE A 66 -15.32 -5.32 4.55
N GLU A 67 -16.34 -6.17 4.70
CA GLU A 67 -17.64 -6.02 4.01
C GLU A 67 -18.47 -4.87 4.59
N ASP A 68 -18.39 -4.65 5.91
CA ASP A 68 -19.23 -3.69 6.65
C ASP A 68 -18.56 -2.34 6.88
N LEU A 69 -17.51 -2.01 6.12
CA LEU A 69 -16.81 -0.75 6.30
C LEU A 69 -17.38 0.31 5.35
N TYR A 70 -18.10 1.29 5.92
CA TYR A 70 -18.72 2.39 5.18
C TYR A 70 -18.18 3.73 5.67
N VAL A 71 -18.06 4.69 4.79
CA VAL A 71 -17.63 6.05 5.10
C VAL A 71 -18.59 7.08 4.50
N GLN A 72 -18.66 8.22 5.16
CA GLN A 72 -19.32 9.42 4.66
C GLN A 72 -18.24 10.52 4.57
N ARG A 73 -17.94 10.98 3.37
CA ARG A 73 -16.84 11.93 3.12
C ARG A 73 -17.25 13.38 3.35
N THR A 74 -18.53 13.70 3.14
CA THR A 74 -19.11 15.01 3.38
C THR A 74 -20.48 14.87 4.03
N ALA A 75 -20.95 15.93 4.71
CA ALA A 75 -22.27 15.92 5.35
C ALA A 75 -23.44 15.68 4.37
N GLN A 76 -23.25 16.01 3.09
CA GLN A 76 -24.27 15.87 2.06
C GLN A 76 -24.21 14.52 1.31
N GLN A 77 -23.12 13.78 1.45
CA GLN A 77 -22.95 12.48 0.80
C GLN A 77 -23.54 11.37 1.66
N GLY A 78 -24.27 10.45 1.05
CA GLY A 78 -24.65 9.20 1.71
C GLY A 78 -23.43 8.33 2.01
N SER A 79 -23.58 7.37 2.93
CA SER A 79 -22.54 6.37 3.20
C SER A 79 -22.24 5.57 1.95
N VAL A 80 -20.96 5.40 1.67
CA VAL A 80 -20.44 4.56 0.59
C VAL A 80 -19.52 3.49 1.15
N TRP A 81 -19.55 2.32 0.55
CA TRP A 81 -18.62 1.26 0.93
C TRP A 81 -17.17 1.73 0.76
N TYR A 82 -16.34 1.43 1.76
CA TYR A 82 -14.95 1.86 1.81
C TYR A 82 -14.05 0.62 1.81
N PRO A 83 -13.71 0.10 0.62
CA PRO A 83 -12.95 -1.13 0.52
C PRO A 83 -11.58 -1.01 1.22
N ARG A 84 -11.34 -1.93 2.15
CA ARG A 84 -10.05 -2.13 2.81
C ARG A 84 -9.76 -3.62 2.84
N GLY A 85 -8.52 -3.97 2.53
CA GLY A 85 -8.09 -5.35 2.51
C GLY A 85 -8.01 -5.94 3.91
N ARG A 86 -8.30 -7.23 4.00
CA ARG A 86 -8.29 -8.07 5.19
C ARG A 86 -7.45 -9.32 4.91
N GLY A 87 -6.64 -9.74 5.87
CA GLY A 87 -5.70 -10.85 5.73
C GLY A 87 -4.27 -10.38 5.44
N ILE A 88 -3.37 -11.32 5.25
CA ILE A 88 -1.97 -11.03 4.96
C ILE A 88 -1.86 -10.15 3.70
N GLY A 89 -1.06 -9.09 3.80
CA GLY A 89 -0.96 -8.04 2.78
C GLY A 89 -1.97 -6.90 2.96
N GLY A 90 -3.08 -7.12 3.66
CA GLY A 90 -4.08 -6.07 3.89
C GLY A 90 -4.54 -5.41 2.60
N SER A 91 -4.63 -4.08 2.58
CA SER A 91 -5.07 -3.33 1.39
C SER A 91 -4.10 -3.42 0.21
N THR A 92 -2.84 -3.84 0.39
CA THR A 92 -1.93 -4.05 -0.74
C THR A 92 -2.28 -5.31 -1.56
N ALA A 93 -2.99 -6.26 -0.95
CA ALA A 93 -3.49 -7.43 -1.67
C ALA A 93 -4.70 -7.14 -2.59
N VAL A 94 -5.39 -6.02 -2.38
CA VAL A 94 -6.63 -5.66 -3.12
C VAL A 94 -6.55 -4.26 -3.74
N ASN A 95 -5.39 -3.65 -3.83
CA ASN A 95 -5.20 -2.31 -4.38
C ASN A 95 -5.17 -2.31 -5.92
N ALA A 96 -5.11 -1.14 -6.51
CA ALA A 96 -5.04 -0.97 -7.97
C ALA A 96 -3.63 -1.19 -8.55
N MET A 97 -2.69 -1.73 -7.77
CA MET A 97 -1.31 -2.06 -8.17
C MET A 97 -0.50 -0.88 -8.75
N VAL A 98 -0.87 0.35 -8.40
CA VAL A 98 -0.12 1.54 -8.79
C VAL A 98 1.01 1.75 -7.79
N ALA A 99 2.26 1.62 -8.26
CA ALA A 99 3.45 1.86 -7.45
C ALA A 99 4.03 3.24 -7.77
N MET A 100 3.83 4.18 -6.86
CA MET A 100 4.36 5.53 -6.97
C MET A 100 5.06 5.92 -5.67
N ALA A 101 6.28 6.41 -5.76
CA ALA A 101 6.90 7.12 -4.65
C ALA A 101 6.23 8.50 -4.49
N GLY A 102 6.20 9.01 -3.26
CA GLY A 102 5.82 10.40 -3.02
C GLY A 102 6.80 11.37 -3.65
N MET A 103 6.38 12.60 -3.88
CA MET A 103 7.26 13.63 -4.41
C MET A 103 8.26 14.10 -3.34
N ALA A 104 9.49 14.38 -3.75
CA ALA A 104 10.54 14.85 -2.84
C ALA A 104 10.10 16.09 -2.03
N GLU A 105 9.36 17.00 -2.69
CA GLU A 105 8.85 18.23 -2.10
C GLU A 105 7.85 17.98 -0.97
N ASP A 106 7.11 16.89 -1.00
CA ASP A 106 6.15 16.54 0.06
C ASP A 106 6.90 16.15 1.33
N PHE A 107 7.96 15.34 1.19
CA PHE A 107 8.82 14.93 2.31
C PHE A 107 9.59 16.12 2.89
N GLU A 108 10.14 17.00 2.03
CA GLU A 108 10.77 18.23 2.48
C GLU A 108 9.79 19.14 3.22
N ARG A 109 8.52 19.17 2.81
CA ARG A 109 7.46 19.91 3.51
C ARG A 109 7.17 19.31 4.88
N TRP A 110 7.13 17.99 5.01
CA TRP A 110 6.97 17.32 6.31
C TRP A 110 8.09 17.70 7.26
N LYS A 111 9.33 17.61 6.82
CA LYS A 111 10.50 18.01 7.62
C LYS A 111 10.44 19.50 8.00
N ASN A 112 10.30 20.38 7.00
CA ASN A 112 10.54 21.81 7.21
C ASN A 112 9.34 22.56 7.78
N ARG A 113 8.10 22.13 7.50
CA ARG A 113 6.88 22.80 7.99
C ARG A 113 6.24 22.12 9.18
N HIS A 114 6.42 20.81 9.31
CA HIS A 114 5.75 20.02 10.35
C HIS A 114 6.73 19.46 11.39
N GLY A 115 8.02 19.77 11.29
CA GLY A 115 9.03 19.34 12.25
C GLY A 115 9.26 17.83 12.28
N CYS A 116 8.98 17.13 11.17
CA CYS A 116 9.19 15.69 11.08
C CYS A 116 10.66 15.41 10.73
N ASP A 117 11.56 15.56 11.71
CA ASP A 117 12.97 15.25 11.53
C ASP A 117 13.17 13.80 11.13
N GLY A 118 14.08 13.54 10.20
CA GLY A 118 14.32 12.20 9.62
C GLY A 118 13.32 11.81 8.50
N TRP A 119 12.43 12.70 8.09
CA TRP A 119 11.46 12.47 7.01
C TRP A 119 11.70 13.32 5.76
N GLY A 120 12.83 14.02 5.66
CA GLY A 120 13.22 14.71 4.43
C GLY A 120 13.55 13.71 3.31
N TRP A 121 13.56 14.18 2.07
CA TRP A 121 13.85 13.30 0.92
C TRP A 121 15.21 12.62 1.00
N SER A 122 16.21 13.30 1.56
CA SER A 122 17.52 12.69 1.84
C SER A 122 17.45 11.47 2.74
N ASP A 123 16.47 11.42 3.64
CA ASP A 123 16.30 10.34 4.61
C ASP A 123 15.45 9.20 4.02
N VAL A 124 14.32 9.53 3.38
CA VAL A 124 13.35 8.53 2.88
C VAL A 124 13.63 8.02 1.47
N GLY A 125 14.24 8.83 0.61
CA GLY A 125 14.54 8.46 -0.78
C GLY A 125 15.38 7.18 -0.92
N PRO A 126 16.43 6.97 -0.10
CA PRO A 126 17.16 5.70 -0.08
C PRO A 126 16.28 4.50 0.25
N VAL A 127 15.31 4.65 1.17
CA VAL A 127 14.39 3.57 1.57
C VAL A 127 13.49 3.14 0.40
N PHE A 128 12.99 4.09 -0.39
CA PHE A 128 12.21 3.76 -1.59
C PHE A 128 12.97 2.89 -2.58
N ARG A 129 14.29 3.11 -2.73
CA ARG A 129 15.15 2.30 -3.61
C ARG A 129 15.42 0.88 -3.10
N MET A 130 15.21 0.64 -1.80
CA MET A 130 15.42 -0.67 -1.17
C MET A 130 14.14 -1.53 -1.11
N LEU A 131 13.00 -1.03 -1.59
CA LEU A 131 11.75 -1.79 -1.56
C LEU A 131 11.90 -3.06 -2.41
N PRO A 132 11.57 -4.24 -1.86
CA PRO A 132 11.88 -5.53 -2.48
C PRO A 132 10.84 -6.00 -3.51
N PHE A 133 10.08 -5.09 -4.10
CA PHE A 133 9.09 -5.46 -5.11
C PHE A 133 9.50 -4.94 -6.50
N ALA A 134 9.33 -5.80 -7.49
CA ALA A 134 9.52 -5.43 -8.88
C ALA A 134 8.30 -4.64 -9.37
N THR A 135 8.57 -3.54 -10.07
CA THR A 135 7.55 -2.79 -10.80
C THR A 135 7.74 -3.01 -12.30
N THR A 136 6.63 -3.03 -13.03
CA THR A 136 6.63 -3.03 -14.48
C THR A 136 5.99 -1.75 -14.99
N THR A 137 6.52 -1.22 -16.07
CA THR A 137 5.86 -0.10 -16.76
C THR A 137 4.76 -0.66 -17.65
N VAL A 138 3.57 -0.08 -17.58
CA VAL A 138 2.45 -0.42 -18.44
C VAL A 138 2.80 -0.07 -19.88
N GLY A 139 2.73 -1.07 -20.77
CA GLY A 139 3.02 -0.90 -22.19
C GLY A 139 1.89 -0.20 -22.94
N GLU A 140 2.19 0.38 -24.10
CA GLU A 140 1.18 1.04 -24.95
C GLU A 140 0.05 0.08 -25.38
N SER A 141 0.33 -1.21 -25.49
CA SER A 141 -0.68 -2.23 -25.79
C SER A 141 -1.76 -2.37 -24.71
N ASP A 142 -1.46 -1.92 -23.50
CA ASP A 142 -2.36 -2.04 -22.37
C ASP A 142 -3.09 -0.73 -22.05
N TRP A 143 -2.84 0.32 -22.85
CA TRP A 143 -3.47 1.61 -22.67
C TRP A 143 -4.91 1.61 -23.15
N GLY A 144 -5.79 2.23 -22.37
CA GLY A 144 -7.13 2.56 -22.79
C GLY A 144 -7.16 3.80 -23.72
N ILE A 145 -8.32 4.08 -24.27
CA ILE A 145 -8.51 5.26 -25.16
C ILE A 145 -8.18 6.57 -24.42
N ILE A 146 -8.53 6.66 -23.14
CA ILE A 146 -8.27 7.86 -22.33
C ILE A 146 -6.77 8.03 -22.09
N ASP A 147 -6.05 6.95 -21.79
CA ASP A 147 -4.61 6.99 -21.56
C ASP A 147 -3.88 7.45 -22.81
N SER A 148 -4.23 6.89 -23.95
CA SER A 148 -3.66 7.27 -25.26
C SER A 148 -3.90 8.74 -25.57
N ALA A 149 -5.14 9.23 -25.41
CA ALA A 149 -5.49 10.63 -25.67
C ALA A 149 -4.76 11.59 -24.69
N LEU A 150 -4.61 11.20 -23.41
CA LEU A 150 -3.88 11.99 -22.42
C LEU A 150 -2.40 12.12 -22.80
N VAL A 151 -1.75 11.00 -23.13
CA VAL A 151 -0.34 11.00 -23.52
C VAL A 151 -0.11 11.82 -24.78
N GLU A 152 -0.97 11.73 -25.78
CA GLU A 152 -0.91 12.52 -27.00
C GLU A 152 -1.03 14.03 -26.69
N ALA A 153 -2.02 14.41 -25.87
CA ALA A 153 -2.21 15.80 -25.47
C ALA A 153 -1.01 16.35 -24.70
N LEU A 154 -0.49 15.61 -23.71
CA LEU A 154 0.69 16.02 -22.93
C LEU A 154 1.94 16.13 -23.82
N THR A 155 2.14 15.22 -24.75
CA THR A 155 3.25 15.26 -25.70
C THR A 155 3.16 16.50 -26.59
N THR A 156 1.96 16.84 -27.07
CA THR A 156 1.70 18.05 -27.87
C THR A 156 2.01 19.33 -27.07
N MET A 157 1.82 19.29 -25.74
CA MET A 157 2.17 20.40 -24.84
C MET A 157 3.67 20.45 -24.49
N GLY A 158 4.49 19.56 -25.04
CA GLY A 158 5.93 19.53 -24.80
C GLY A 158 6.33 18.81 -23.51
N ILE A 159 5.42 18.08 -22.88
CA ILE A 159 5.71 17.27 -21.69
C ILE A 159 6.29 15.94 -22.15
N SER A 160 7.53 15.66 -21.75
CA SER A 160 8.19 14.39 -22.11
C SER A 160 7.61 13.22 -21.31
N ARG A 161 7.59 12.05 -21.93
CA ARG A 161 7.37 10.78 -21.24
C ARG A 161 8.63 10.42 -20.43
N ASN A 162 8.43 10.01 -19.20
CA ASN A 162 9.48 9.43 -18.35
C ASN A 162 9.57 7.92 -18.57
#